data_9a2d08a9292d2db1b43ae55fb5d3d0f1
#
_entry.id   9a2d08a9292d2db1b43ae55fb5d3d0f1
#
_cell.length_a   1.000
_cell.length_b   1.000
_cell.length_c   1.000
_cell.angle_alpha   90.00
_cell.angle_beta   90.00
_cell.angle_gamma   90.00
#
_symmetry.space_group_name_H-M   'P 1'
#
loop_
_entity.id
_entity.type
_entity.pdbx_description
1 polymer ?
#
loop_
_entity_poly.entity_id
_entity_poly.type
_entity_poly.pdbx_seq_one_letter_code
_entity_poly.pdbx_strand_id
1 'polypeptide(L)'
;MWEPRPAGVRPKVPQPVADAAPAEPEPESESKPGGWEPRGSQEARAGARTGRPAATPRAVFERMADRAVRPAGLVRRTLARVLDSLVFGAVAAAVARPLVPGAAAHVQAKVDAARASGRTTTVWLFDSTIAGSLGLVLGAVLLFGVLYEVLPTARWGRTPGKKLLGVRVLATATLRPPSFGAALVRWLVYAFLGLPGSLWCLVNRPRRQGWHDKAAKTYVTR
;
A
#
# COMPACT_ATOMS: atom_id res chain seq x y z
N MET A 1 43.01 1.25 -24.43
CA MET A 1 42.95 2.52 -25.19
C MET A 1 41.51 3.01 -25.08
N TRP A 2 41.25 3.92 -24.14
CA TRP A 2 39.93 4.40 -23.80
C TRP A 2 39.85 5.88 -24.20
N GLU A 3 38.98 6.21 -25.17
CA GLU A 3 38.74 7.60 -25.60
C GLU A 3 37.61 8.22 -24.82
N PRO A 4 37.74 9.45 -24.29
CA PRO A 4 36.67 10.16 -23.62
C PRO A 4 35.71 10.81 -24.63
N ARG A 5 34.41 10.66 -24.40
CA ARG A 5 33.32 11.34 -25.13
C ARG A 5 33.34 12.84 -24.92
N PRO A 6 33.08 13.65 -25.95
CA PRO A 6 32.99 15.09 -25.82
C PRO A 6 31.74 15.54 -25.06
N ALA A 7 31.88 16.58 -24.28
CA ALA A 7 30.84 17.22 -23.44
C ALA A 7 29.68 17.73 -24.28
N GLY A 8 28.46 17.30 -23.89
CA GLY A 8 27.20 17.71 -24.50
C GLY A 8 26.89 19.19 -24.29
N VAL A 9 26.61 19.84 -25.39
CA VAL A 9 26.17 21.24 -25.50
C VAL A 9 24.83 21.42 -24.76
N ARG A 10 24.80 22.29 -23.75
CA ARG A 10 23.55 22.71 -23.08
C ARG A 10 22.73 23.59 -24.02
N PRO A 11 21.41 23.38 -24.15
CA PRO A 11 20.55 24.32 -24.89
C PRO A 11 20.48 25.66 -24.14
N LYS A 12 20.72 26.74 -24.87
CA LYS A 12 20.66 28.14 -24.41
C LYS A 12 19.17 28.52 -24.30
N VAL A 13 18.73 28.83 -23.07
CA VAL A 13 17.40 29.37 -22.79
C VAL A 13 17.37 30.82 -23.32
N PRO A 14 16.36 31.22 -24.13
CA PRO A 14 16.22 32.61 -24.57
C PRO A 14 15.83 33.47 -23.38
N GLN A 15 16.56 34.58 -23.18
CA GLN A 15 16.21 35.66 -22.25
C GLN A 15 15.12 36.53 -22.88
N PRO A 16 14.14 37.05 -22.11
CA PRO A 16 13.18 38.02 -22.61
C PRO A 16 13.86 39.39 -22.83
N VAL A 17 13.66 39.93 -24.00
CA VAL A 17 14.10 41.25 -24.44
C VAL A 17 13.28 42.28 -23.67
N ALA A 18 13.96 43.18 -22.99
CA ALA A 18 13.37 44.41 -22.42
C ALA A 18 13.19 45.41 -23.56
N ASP A 19 11.97 45.79 -23.85
CA ASP A 19 11.68 46.92 -24.71
C ASP A 19 10.63 47.84 -24.08
N ALA A 20 11.11 49.09 -23.95
CA ALA A 20 10.45 50.38 -24.10
C ALA A 20 9.09 50.60 -23.40
N ALA A 21 9.11 51.48 -22.43
CA ALA A 21 7.97 52.27 -21.98
C ALA A 21 7.52 53.26 -23.02
N PRO A 22 6.22 53.49 -23.16
CA PRO A 22 5.69 54.80 -23.58
C PRO A 22 4.81 55.44 -22.50
N ALA A 23 5.13 56.68 -22.27
CA ALA A 23 4.42 57.86 -21.79
C ALA A 23 3.01 57.70 -21.17
N GLU A 24 2.86 58.24 -19.96
CA GLU A 24 1.60 58.63 -19.33
C GLU A 24 0.85 59.68 -20.15
N PRO A 25 -0.47 59.67 -20.12
CA PRO A 25 -1.28 60.86 -20.12
C PRO A 25 -2.06 61.03 -18.83
N GLU A 26 -2.14 62.32 -18.42
CA GLU A 26 -2.76 62.85 -17.24
C GLU A 26 -4.29 62.68 -17.16
N PRO A 27 -4.90 62.96 -16.00
CA PRO A 27 -6.22 62.42 -15.65
C PRO A 27 -7.36 63.33 -16.11
N GLU A 28 -8.32 62.77 -16.81
CA GLU A 28 -9.62 63.42 -16.96
C GLU A 28 -10.61 62.87 -15.91
N SER A 29 -11.13 63.86 -15.17
CA SER A 29 -12.23 63.70 -14.23
C SER A 29 -13.55 63.50 -14.95
N GLU A 30 -14.23 62.35 -14.77
CA GLU A 30 -15.68 62.32 -15.02
C GLU A 30 -16.40 61.32 -14.16
N SER A 31 -17.34 61.86 -13.43
CA SER A 31 -18.65 61.44 -12.92
C SER A 31 -18.97 59.94 -12.79
N LYS A 32 -19.31 59.59 -11.55
CA LYS A 32 -20.02 58.36 -11.15
C LYS A 32 -21.37 58.21 -11.82
N PRO A 33 -21.71 56.97 -12.22
CA PRO A 33 -23.01 56.42 -11.85
C PRO A 33 -22.91 55.07 -11.12
N GLY A 34 -23.81 54.94 -10.22
CA GLY A 34 -24.45 53.76 -9.64
C GLY A 34 -23.72 52.43 -9.59
N GLY A 35 -23.35 52.08 -8.38
CA GLY A 35 -22.78 50.83 -7.94
C GLY A 35 -23.34 49.54 -8.50
N TRP A 36 -22.46 48.77 -9.10
CA TRP A 36 -22.52 47.36 -9.17
C TRP A 36 -21.20 46.76 -8.65
N GLU A 37 -21.16 46.44 -7.35
CA GLU A 37 -20.01 45.73 -6.80
C GLU A 37 -20.23 44.22 -7.02
N PRO A 38 -19.31 43.54 -7.73
CA PRO A 38 -19.40 42.06 -7.84
C PRO A 38 -19.30 41.44 -6.44
N ARG A 39 -20.17 40.49 -6.13
CA ARG A 39 -20.18 39.73 -4.86
C ARG A 39 -18.82 39.17 -4.43
N GLY A 40 -17.86 39.00 -5.34
CA GLY A 40 -16.51 38.56 -5.06
C GLY A 40 -15.67 39.53 -4.22
N SER A 41 -15.98 40.85 -4.23
CA SER A 41 -15.24 41.83 -3.45
C SER A 41 -15.58 41.84 -1.95
N GLN A 42 -16.78 41.39 -1.58
CA GLN A 42 -17.19 41.24 -0.17
C GLN A 42 -16.56 40.02 0.50
N GLU A 43 -16.43 38.91 -0.22
CA GLU A 43 -15.76 37.71 0.30
C GLU A 43 -14.24 37.95 0.47
N ALA A 44 -13.60 38.69 -0.45
CA ALA A 44 -12.20 39.07 -0.31
C ALA A 44 -11.95 39.99 0.90
N ARG A 45 -12.89 40.92 1.23
CA ARG A 45 -12.81 41.76 2.42
C ARG A 45 -13.12 41.06 3.72
N ALA A 46 -13.99 40.01 3.70
CA ALA A 46 -14.26 39.17 4.86
C ALA A 46 -13.04 38.25 5.19
N GLY A 47 -12.32 37.78 4.19
CA GLY A 47 -11.07 37.04 4.36
C GLY A 47 -9.91 37.85 4.93
N ALA A 48 -9.83 39.14 4.58
CA ALA A 48 -8.81 40.03 5.08
C ALA A 48 -8.93 40.38 6.59
N ARG A 49 -10.13 40.25 7.15
CA ARG A 49 -10.37 40.49 8.59
C ARG A 49 -9.89 39.36 9.51
N THR A 50 -9.66 38.17 8.98
CA THR A 50 -9.22 37.01 9.78
C THR A 50 -7.73 36.71 9.69
N GLY A 51 -6.95 37.56 8.97
CA GLY A 51 -5.49 37.35 8.81
C GLY A 51 -5.08 36.04 8.16
N ARG A 52 -6.04 35.29 7.61
CA ARG A 52 -5.79 34.02 6.94
C ARG A 52 -5.71 34.27 5.44
N PRO A 53 -4.55 34.04 4.80
CA PRO A 53 -4.47 34.20 3.34
C PRO A 53 -5.49 33.30 2.67
N ALA A 54 -6.26 33.86 1.72
CA ALA A 54 -7.19 33.09 0.92
C ALA A 54 -6.43 31.93 0.29
N ALA A 55 -6.88 30.70 0.60
CA ALA A 55 -6.23 29.50 0.10
C ALA A 55 -6.30 29.51 -1.43
N THR A 56 -5.16 29.52 -2.11
CA THR A 56 -5.13 29.40 -3.57
C THR A 56 -5.89 28.16 -4.01
N PRO A 57 -6.54 28.16 -5.18
CA PRO A 57 -7.24 26.99 -5.71
C PRO A 57 -6.37 25.72 -5.63
N ARG A 58 -5.08 25.83 -5.91
CA ARG A 58 -4.11 24.75 -5.80
C ARG A 58 -4.00 24.22 -4.35
N ALA A 59 -3.88 25.09 -3.36
CA ALA A 59 -3.81 24.70 -1.95
C ALA A 59 -5.13 24.05 -1.46
N VAL A 60 -6.26 24.45 -2.02
CA VAL A 60 -7.56 23.80 -1.76
C VAL A 60 -7.59 22.40 -2.36
N PHE A 61 -7.16 22.25 -3.62
CA PHE A 61 -7.06 20.92 -4.26
C PHE A 61 -6.07 20.00 -3.55
N GLU A 62 -4.91 20.50 -3.14
CA GLU A 62 -3.92 19.73 -2.36
C GLU A 62 -4.51 19.27 -1.01
N ARG A 63 -5.21 20.14 -0.29
CA ARG A 63 -5.91 19.77 0.96
C ARG A 63 -7.06 18.79 0.75
N MET A 64 -7.78 18.89 -0.36
CA MET A 64 -8.82 17.93 -0.72
C MET A 64 -8.21 16.58 -1.09
N ALA A 65 -7.09 16.57 -1.84
CA ALA A 65 -6.35 15.35 -2.15
C ALA A 65 -5.77 14.70 -0.89
N ASP A 66 -5.18 15.46 0.03
CA ASP A 66 -4.68 14.96 1.32
C ASP A 66 -5.80 14.41 2.20
N ARG A 67 -7.00 15.01 2.17
CA ARG A 67 -8.18 14.49 2.88
C ARG A 67 -8.73 13.23 2.24
N ALA A 68 -8.69 13.12 0.91
CA ALA A 68 -9.16 11.94 0.18
C ALA A 68 -8.26 10.71 0.43
N VAL A 69 -7.00 10.92 0.80
CA VAL A 69 -5.98 9.87 0.97
C VAL A 69 -5.54 9.76 2.44
N ARG A 70 -6.50 9.63 3.36
CA ARG A 70 -6.16 9.41 4.77
C ARG A 70 -5.65 7.98 5.00
N PRO A 71 -4.49 7.81 5.68
CA PRO A 71 -4.01 6.49 6.06
C PRO A 71 -5.04 5.79 6.95
N ALA A 72 -5.30 4.51 6.67
CA ALA A 72 -6.18 3.72 7.53
C ALA A 72 -5.57 3.58 8.93
N GLY A 73 -6.41 3.71 9.96
CA GLY A 73 -6.01 3.51 11.36
C GLY A 73 -5.48 2.08 11.60
N LEU A 74 -4.58 1.94 12.57
CA LEU A 74 -3.94 0.66 12.89
C LEU A 74 -4.97 -0.39 13.30
N VAL A 75 -5.93 -0.04 14.15
CA VAL A 75 -6.99 -0.96 14.61
C VAL A 75 -7.73 -1.58 13.42
N ARG A 76 -8.16 -0.78 12.43
CA ARG A 76 -8.85 -1.30 11.25
C ARG A 76 -7.97 -2.21 10.42
N ARG A 77 -6.67 -1.89 10.28
CA ARG A 77 -5.71 -2.73 9.56
C ARG A 77 -5.52 -4.07 10.26
N THR A 78 -5.37 -4.05 11.60
CA THR A 78 -5.21 -5.27 12.41
C THR A 78 -6.46 -6.13 12.34
N LEU A 79 -7.65 -5.55 12.54
CA LEU A 79 -8.92 -6.30 12.43
C LEU A 79 -9.11 -6.91 11.04
N ALA A 80 -8.79 -6.16 9.96
CA ALA A 80 -8.84 -6.70 8.61
C ALA A 80 -7.89 -7.91 8.45
N ARG A 81 -6.69 -7.83 9.03
CA ARG A 81 -5.74 -8.92 9.01
C ARG A 81 -6.20 -10.13 9.81
N VAL A 82 -6.76 -9.92 10.98
CA VAL A 82 -7.33 -11.02 11.80
C VAL A 82 -8.41 -11.74 11.02
N LEU A 83 -9.35 -11.02 10.41
CA LEU A 83 -10.40 -11.62 9.59
C LEU A 83 -9.83 -12.42 8.39
N ASP A 84 -8.90 -11.81 7.64
CA ASP A 84 -8.23 -12.51 6.55
C ASP A 84 -7.47 -13.75 7.06
N SER A 85 -6.76 -13.65 8.21
CA SER A 85 -6.00 -14.77 8.80
C SER A 85 -6.89 -15.91 9.29
N LEU A 86 -8.10 -15.63 9.79
CA LEU A 86 -9.07 -16.66 10.15
C LEU A 86 -9.51 -17.46 8.93
N VAL A 87 -9.73 -16.79 7.79
CA VAL A 87 -10.07 -17.48 6.54
C VAL A 87 -8.90 -18.35 6.07
N PHE A 88 -7.66 -17.84 6.11
CA PHE A 88 -6.47 -18.65 5.79
C PHE A 88 -6.31 -19.85 6.72
N GLY A 89 -6.50 -19.65 8.03
CA GLY A 89 -6.46 -20.72 9.02
C GLY A 89 -7.51 -21.81 8.78
N ALA A 90 -8.73 -21.39 8.42
CA ALA A 90 -9.81 -22.33 8.08
C ALA A 90 -9.47 -23.18 6.83
N VAL A 91 -8.90 -22.55 5.79
CA VAL A 91 -8.47 -23.28 4.58
C VAL A 91 -7.31 -24.22 4.91
N ALA A 92 -6.31 -23.78 5.66
CA ALA A 92 -5.20 -24.61 6.09
C ALA A 92 -5.68 -25.82 6.89
N ALA A 93 -6.60 -25.62 7.84
CA ALA A 93 -7.20 -26.69 8.64
C ALA A 93 -8.01 -27.65 7.78
N ALA A 94 -8.80 -27.15 6.83
CA ALA A 94 -9.60 -27.98 5.93
C ALA A 94 -8.73 -28.90 5.06
N VAL A 95 -7.60 -28.38 4.56
CA VAL A 95 -6.64 -29.17 3.76
C VAL A 95 -5.82 -30.12 4.63
N ALA A 96 -5.40 -29.68 5.83
CA ALA A 96 -4.60 -30.50 6.74
C ALA A 96 -5.40 -31.67 7.36
N ARG A 97 -6.68 -31.44 7.66
CA ARG A 97 -7.53 -32.39 8.37
C ARG A 97 -7.49 -33.83 7.82
N PRO A 98 -7.64 -34.09 6.51
CA PRO A 98 -7.56 -35.44 5.97
C PRO A 98 -6.15 -36.04 5.98
N LEU A 99 -5.10 -35.21 6.07
CA LEU A 99 -3.70 -35.66 6.04
C LEU A 99 -3.15 -36.01 7.43
N VAL A 100 -3.70 -35.43 8.49
CA VAL A 100 -3.24 -35.61 9.88
C VAL A 100 -3.25 -37.06 10.32
N PRO A 101 -4.32 -37.88 10.11
CA PRO A 101 -4.32 -39.28 10.55
C PRO A 101 -3.20 -40.09 9.90
N GLY A 102 -2.98 -39.94 8.59
CA GLY A 102 -1.92 -40.64 7.87
C GLY A 102 -0.52 -40.23 8.34
N ALA A 103 -0.30 -38.93 8.53
CA ALA A 103 0.95 -38.40 9.06
C ALA A 103 1.23 -38.92 10.49
N ALA A 104 0.20 -38.92 11.35
CA ALA A 104 0.32 -39.41 12.71
C ALA A 104 0.64 -40.90 12.75
N ALA A 105 -0.08 -41.73 11.96
CA ALA A 105 0.18 -43.17 11.84
C ALA A 105 1.60 -43.46 11.35
N HIS A 106 2.09 -42.66 10.37
CA HIS A 106 3.46 -42.81 9.86
C HIS A 106 4.51 -42.52 10.93
N VAL A 107 4.33 -41.44 11.68
CA VAL A 107 5.22 -41.08 12.80
C VAL A 107 5.19 -42.16 13.89
N GLN A 108 3.99 -42.64 14.25
CA GLN A 108 3.83 -43.68 15.26
C GLN A 108 4.53 -44.99 14.84
N ALA A 109 4.36 -45.41 13.59
CA ALA A 109 5.04 -46.61 13.08
C ALA A 109 6.55 -46.54 13.15
N LYS A 110 7.14 -45.34 12.88
CA LYS A 110 8.58 -45.12 13.04
C LYS A 110 9.04 -45.20 14.49
N VAL A 111 8.28 -44.64 15.41
CA VAL A 111 8.58 -44.69 16.83
C VAL A 111 8.48 -46.14 17.34
N ASP A 112 7.47 -46.84 16.94
CA ASP A 112 7.29 -48.24 17.37
C ASP A 112 8.39 -49.17 16.80
N ALA A 113 8.78 -48.99 15.55
CA ALA A 113 9.93 -49.68 14.95
C ALA A 113 11.24 -49.40 15.70
N ALA A 114 11.48 -48.14 16.11
CA ALA A 114 12.64 -47.77 16.91
C ALA A 114 12.60 -48.46 18.30
N ARG A 115 11.45 -48.48 18.97
CA ARG A 115 11.28 -49.17 20.26
C ARG A 115 11.49 -50.63 20.14
N ALA A 116 10.94 -51.27 19.09
CA ALA A 116 11.08 -52.73 18.86
C ALA A 116 12.54 -53.15 18.59
N SER A 117 13.38 -52.26 18.07
CA SER A 117 14.81 -52.55 17.85
C SER A 117 15.62 -52.78 19.12
N GLY A 118 15.11 -52.40 20.29
CA GLY A 118 15.79 -52.55 21.58
C GLY A 118 17.07 -51.70 21.71
N ARG A 119 17.39 -50.87 20.74
CA ARG A 119 18.59 -50.04 20.69
C ARG A 119 18.22 -48.55 20.82
N THR A 120 19.12 -47.79 21.42
CA THR A 120 18.99 -46.33 21.40
C THR A 120 19.31 -45.79 19.99
N THR A 121 18.29 -45.42 19.22
CA THR A 121 18.44 -44.91 17.86
C THR A 121 17.81 -43.53 17.72
N THR A 122 18.42 -42.69 16.86
CA THR A 122 17.81 -41.41 16.53
C THR A 122 16.76 -41.60 15.45
N VAL A 123 15.52 -41.21 15.71
CA VAL A 123 14.40 -41.28 14.75
C VAL A 123 14.21 -39.94 14.07
N TRP A 124 14.47 -39.90 12.77
CA TRP A 124 14.16 -38.70 11.96
C TRP A 124 12.68 -38.72 11.61
N LEU A 125 11.93 -37.79 12.22
CA LEU A 125 10.49 -37.69 12.01
C LEU A 125 10.14 -36.97 10.71
N PHE A 126 11.04 -36.11 10.22
CA PHE A 126 10.86 -35.35 8.98
C PHE A 126 11.44 -36.12 7.80
N ASP A 127 10.58 -36.70 6.98
CA ASP A 127 10.92 -37.47 5.78
C ASP A 127 10.04 -37.06 4.57
N SER A 128 10.18 -37.75 3.45
CA SER A 128 9.42 -37.46 2.22
C SER A 128 7.91 -37.51 2.41
N THR A 129 7.40 -38.40 3.27
CA THR A 129 5.95 -38.55 3.55
C THR A 129 5.43 -37.31 4.31
N ILE A 130 6.13 -36.92 5.36
CA ILE A 130 5.79 -35.72 6.14
C ILE A 130 5.99 -34.45 5.30
N ALA A 131 7.13 -34.37 4.57
CA ALA A 131 7.41 -33.26 3.67
C ALA A 131 6.35 -33.10 2.57
N GLY A 132 5.87 -34.26 2.01
CA GLY A 132 4.80 -34.25 1.02
C GLY A 132 3.48 -33.72 1.57
N SER A 133 3.10 -34.16 2.75
CA SER A 133 1.88 -33.65 3.43
C SER A 133 1.95 -32.17 3.74
N LEU A 134 3.09 -31.71 4.30
CA LEU A 134 3.33 -30.29 4.57
C LEU A 134 3.38 -29.46 3.28
N GLY A 135 4.05 -29.98 2.24
CA GLY A 135 4.13 -29.34 0.94
C GLY A 135 2.76 -29.14 0.29
N LEU A 136 1.87 -30.13 0.41
CA LEU A 136 0.50 -30.03 -0.10
C LEU A 136 -0.31 -28.97 0.65
N VAL A 137 -0.25 -28.95 1.99
CA VAL A 137 -0.92 -27.90 2.78
C VAL A 137 -0.37 -26.53 2.43
N LEU A 138 0.97 -26.38 2.39
CA LEU A 138 1.62 -25.12 2.07
C LEU A 138 1.27 -24.65 0.66
N GLY A 139 1.35 -25.54 -0.34
CA GLY A 139 0.98 -25.26 -1.71
C GLY A 139 -0.47 -24.78 -1.85
N ALA A 140 -1.40 -25.48 -1.18
CA ALA A 140 -2.81 -25.09 -1.17
C ALA A 140 -3.03 -23.72 -0.54
N VAL A 141 -2.39 -23.43 0.59
CA VAL A 141 -2.47 -22.12 1.27
C VAL A 141 -1.86 -21.01 0.43
N LEU A 142 -0.73 -21.28 -0.24
CA LEU A 142 -0.10 -20.30 -1.15
C LEU A 142 -0.97 -20.03 -2.37
N LEU A 143 -1.52 -21.06 -3.00
CA LEU A 143 -2.44 -20.92 -4.13
C LEU A 143 -3.69 -20.14 -3.71
N PHE A 144 -4.29 -20.50 -2.58
CA PHE A 144 -5.41 -19.77 -2.01
C PHE A 144 -5.05 -18.31 -1.73
N GLY A 145 -3.84 -18.04 -1.25
CA GLY A 145 -3.34 -16.68 -1.00
C GLY A 145 -3.32 -15.82 -2.24
N VAL A 146 -2.88 -16.38 -3.37
CA VAL A 146 -2.94 -15.67 -4.66
C VAL A 146 -4.39 -15.36 -5.04
N LEU A 147 -5.29 -16.33 -4.93
CA LEU A 147 -6.70 -16.16 -5.31
C LEU A 147 -7.45 -15.22 -4.38
N TYR A 148 -7.20 -15.29 -3.08
CA TYR A 148 -7.94 -14.54 -2.05
C TYR A 148 -7.35 -13.15 -1.76
N GLU A 149 -6.03 -12.99 -1.77
CA GLU A 149 -5.39 -11.71 -1.41
C GLU A 149 -4.82 -10.98 -2.62
N VAL A 150 -4.08 -11.66 -3.52
CA VAL A 150 -3.42 -10.98 -4.65
C VAL A 150 -4.43 -10.53 -5.69
N LEU A 151 -5.29 -11.41 -6.18
CA LEU A 151 -6.27 -11.09 -7.22
C LEU A 151 -7.24 -9.97 -6.80
N PRO A 152 -7.92 -10.04 -5.63
CA PRO A 152 -8.83 -8.99 -5.21
C PRO A 152 -8.10 -7.67 -4.93
N THR A 153 -6.87 -7.72 -4.42
CA THR A 153 -6.06 -6.51 -4.20
C THR A 153 -5.68 -5.86 -5.52
N ALA A 154 -5.29 -6.63 -6.53
CA ALA A 154 -4.96 -6.11 -7.86
C ALA A 154 -6.20 -5.54 -8.57
N ARG A 155 -7.36 -6.21 -8.46
CA ARG A 155 -8.58 -5.80 -9.19
C ARG A 155 -9.34 -4.67 -8.51
N TRP A 156 -9.51 -4.74 -7.18
CA TRP A 156 -10.37 -3.83 -6.40
C TRP A 156 -9.62 -3.04 -5.33
N GLY A 157 -8.32 -3.26 -5.15
CA GLY A 157 -7.52 -2.63 -4.12
C GLY A 157 -7.84 -3.11 -2.70
N ARG A 158 -8.51 -4.27 -2.53
CA ARG A 158 -8.92 -4.75 -1.21
C ARG A 158 -9.21 -6.24 -1.20
N THR A 159 -8.87 -6.90 -0.08
CA THR A 159 -9.32 -8.27 0.23
C THR A 159 -10.75 -8.22 0.79
N PRO A 160 -11.46 -9.34 0.87
CA PRO A 160 -12.78 -9.40 1.52
C PRO A 160 -12.78 -8.83 2.94
N GLY A 161 -11.82 -9.20 3.81
CA GLY A 161 -11.70 -8.65 5.16
C GLY A 161 -11.45 -7.14 5.18
N LYS A 162 -10.61 -6.62 4.26
CA LYS A 162 -10.39 -5.18 4.09
C LYS A 162 -11.63 -4.46 3.56
N LYS A 163 -12.44 -5.13 2.73
CA LYS A 163 -13.70 -4.58 2.21
C LYS A 163 -14.71 -4.33 3.35
N LEU A 164 -14.84 -5.27 4.28
CA LEU A 164 -15.73 -5.17 5.45
C LEU A 164 -15.38 -3.97 6.34
N LEU A 165 -14.08 -3.64 6.47
CA LEU A 165 -13.60 -2.56 7.32
C LEU A 165 -13.37 -1.23 6.58
N GLY A 166 -13.76 -1.14 5.32
CA GLY A 166 -13.62 0.07 4.52
C GLY A 166 -12.17 0.46 4.23
N VAL A 167 -11.26 -0.52 4.18
CA VAL A 167 -9.82 -0.31 3.96
C VAL A 167 -9.48 -0.61 2.51
N ARG A 168 -8.67 0.26 1.88
CA ARG A 168 -8.17 0.09 0.51
C ARG A 168 -6.66 0.14 0.44
N VAL A 169 -6.10 -0.59 -0.52
CA VAL A 169 -4.69 -0.57 -0.92
C VAL A 169 -4.59 0.14 -2.26
N LEU A 170 -3.78 1.18 -2.31
CA LEU A 170 -3.56 1.96 -3.52
C LEU A 170 -2.07 2.02 -3.85
N ALA A 171 -1.74 2.09 -5.13
CA ALA A 171 -0.39 2.37 -5.58
C ALA A 171 -0.05 3.85 -5.31
N THR A 172 1.15 4.12 -4.80
CA THR A 172 1.57 5.48 -4.41
C THR A 172 1.66 6.44 -5.59
N ALA A 173 1.98 5.94 -6.78
CA ALA A 173 2.14 6.78 -7.97
C ALA A 173 0.82 7.14 -8.66
N THR A 174 -0.18 6.24 -8.66
CA THR A 174 -1.39 6.39 -9.48
C THR A 174 -2.67 6.58 -8.67
N LEU A 175 -2.62 6.34 -7.35
CA LEU A 175 -3.79 6.34 -6.46
C LEU A 175 -4.89 5.35 -6.89
N ARG A 176 -4.54 4.38 -7.73
CA ARG A 176 -5.41 3.31 -8.23
C ARG A 176 -5.05 1.98 -7.55
N PRO A 177 -5.87 0.92 -7.69
CA PRO A 177 -5.48 -0.42 -7.26
C PRO A 177 -4.10 -0.78 -7.81
N PRO A 178 -3.25 -1.48 -7.04
CA PRO A 178 -1.91 -1.85 -7.50
C PRO A 178 -2.00 -2.87 -8.65
N SER A 179 -0.96 -2.93 -9.49
CA SER A 179 -0.83 -3.99 -10.49
C SER A 179 -0.74 -5.36 -9.83
N PHE A 180 -1.02 -6.43 -10.61
CA PHE A 180 -0.91 -7.81 -10.12
C PHE A 180 0.49 -8.09 -9.55
N GLY A 181 1.56 -7.68 -10.24
CA GLY A 181 2.93 -7.85 -9.76
C GLY A 181 3.20 -7.12 -8.44
N ALA A 182 2.71 -5.90 -8.27
CA ALA A 182 2.83 -5.16 -7.01
C ALA A 182 2.03 -5.83 -5.88
N ALA A 183 0.82 -6.33 -6.17
CA ALA A 183 0.02 -7.08 -5.20
C ALA A 183 0.68 -8.41 -4.81
N LEU A 184 1.31 -9.11 -5.76
CA LEU A 184 2.05 -10.34 -5.53
C LEU A 184 3.30 -10.10 -4.68
N VAL A 185 4.12 -9.11 -5.02
CA VAL A 185 5.31 -8.74 -4.22
C VAL A 185 4.89 -8.39 -2.79
N ARG A 186 3.84 -7.59 -2.63
CA ARG A 186 3.29 -7.24 -1.32
C ARG A 186 2.92 -8.48 -0.51
N TRP A 187 2.23 -9.43 -1.13
CA TRP A 187 1.78 -10.65 -0.49
C TRP A 187 2.97 -11.56 -0.13
N LEU A 188 3.94 -11.75 -1.03
CA LEU A 188 5.16 -12.52 -0.76
C LEU A 188 5.95 -11.93 0.41
N VAL A 189 6.23 -10.63 0.37
CA VAL A 189 6.94 -9.96 1.47
C VAL A 189 6.20 -10.12 2.79
N TYR A 190 4.86 -10.06 2.77
CA TYR A 190 4.06 -10.31 3.95
C TYR A 190 4.13 -11.77 4.41
N ALA A 191 4.06 -12.74 3.50
CA ALA A 191 4.13 -14.16 3.81
C ALA A 191 5.47 -14.55 4.45
N PHE A 192 6.58 -13.98 3.97
CA PHE A 192 7.92 -14.28 4.50
C PHE A 192 8.30 -13.46 5.72
N LEU A 193 7.96 -12.17 5.77
CA LEU A 193 8.35 -11.28 6.87
C LEU A 193 7.26 -11.13 7.94
N GLY A 194 6.04 -11.55 7.68
CA GLY A 194 4.94 -11.66 8.62
C GLY A 194 4.71 -10.43 9.50
N LEU A 195 4.61 -10.68 10.81
CA LEU A 195 4.36 -9.66 11.82
C LEU A 195 5.46 -8.58 11.90
N PRO A 196 6.78 -8.90 11.93
CA PRO A 196 7.83 -7.87 12.02
C PRO A 196 7.74 -6.83 10.91
N GLY A 197 7.54 -7.27 9.66
CA GLY A 197 7.38 -6.37 8.52
C GLY A 197 6.12 -5.50 8.58
N SER A 198 5.08 -6.02 9.24
CA SER A 198 3.81 -5.29 9.43
C SER A 198 3.89 -4.27 10.55
N LEU A 199 4.57 -4.60 11.66
CA LEU A 199 4.75 -3.73 12.83
C LEU A 199 5.57 -2.48 12.49
N TRP A 200 6.38 -2.50 11.43
CA TRP A 200 7.11 -1.31 10.97
C TRP A 200 6.21 -0.11 10.71
N CYS A 201 4.92 -0.31 10.41
CA CYS A 201 3.97 0.78 10.23
C CYS A 201 3.72 1.61 11.51
N LEU A 202 4.10 1.12 12.69
CA LEU A 202 4.02 1.86 13.96
C LEU A 202 5.04 3.00 14.00
N VAL A 203 6.24 2.74 13.48
CA VAL A 203 7.37 3.69 13.48
C VAL A 203 7.33 4.61 12.27
N ASN A 204 6.86 4.13 11.12
CA ASN A 204 6.87 4.87 9.87
C ASN A 204 5.72 5.90 9.75
N ARG A 205 5.91 7.07 10.33
CA ARG A 205 4.98 8.21 10.22
C ARG A 205 5.44 9.20 9.14
N PRO A 206 4.54 9.94 8.44
CA PRO A 206 3.07 9.96 8.62
C PRO A 206 2.33 8.86 7.84
N ARG A 207 2.97 8.23 6.83
CA ARG A 207 2.33 7.30 5.89
C ARG A 207 1.93 5.94 6.47
N ARG A 208 2.50 5.56 7.62
CA ARG A 208 2.24 4.28 8.31
C ARG A 208 2.32 3.07 7.37
N GLN A 209 3.40 2.99 6.57
CA GLN A 209 3.65 1.90 5.63
C GLN A 209 4.44 0.78 6.29
N GLY A 210 3.99 -0.47 6.14
CA GLY A 210 4.78 -1.66 6.46
C GLY A 210 5.85 -1.94 5.39
N TRP A 211 6.75 -2.87 5.63
CA TRP A 211 7.77 -3.26 4.66
C TRP A 211 7.17 -3.79 3.35
N HIS A 212 6.12 -4.59 3.46
CA HIS A 212 5.36 -5.07 2.31
C HIS A 212 4.72 -3.94 1.49
N ASP A 213 4.28 -2.84 2.16
CA ASP A 213 3.74 -1.66 1.49
C ASP A 213 4.84 -0.90 0.74
N LYS A 214 6.04 -0.79 1.35
CA LYS A 214 7.20 -0.12 0.75
C LYS A 214 7.73 -0.90 -0.45
N ALA A 215 7.90 -2.22 -0.32
CA ALA A 215 8.38 -3.09 -1.39
C ALA A 215 7.47 -3.03 -2.62
N ALA A 216 6.16 -3.00 -2.42
CA ALA A 216 5.17 -2.93 -3.49
C ALA A 216 4.82 -1.50 -3.95
N LYS A 217 5.44 -0.46 -3.37
CA LYS A 217 5.12 0.96 -3.62
C LYS A 217 3.63 1.25 -3.46
N THR A 218 3.04 0.74 -2.39
CA THR A 218 1.62 0.88 -2.06
C THR A 218 1.43 1.54 -0.71
N TYR A 219 0.22 1.97 -0.43
CA TYR A 219 -0.18 2.43 0.89
C TYR A 219 -1.64 2.07 1.17
N VAL A 220 -2.01 2.04 2.45
CA VAL A 220 -3.32 1.60 2.89
C VAL A 220 -4.12 2.81 3.34
N THR A 221 -5.28 3.01 2.71
CA THR A 221 -6.18 4.14 2.94
C THR A 221 -7.51 3.68 3.52
N ARG A 222 -8.23 4.65 4.00
CA ARG A 222 -9.61 4.50 4.46
C ARG A 222 -10.57 5.01 3.39
#